data_b7e7ff19abde9cdf0e0edebbde2b580f
#
_entry.id   b7e7ff19abde9cdf0e0edebbde2b580f
#
_cell.length_a   1.000
_cell.length_b   1.000
_cell.length_c   1.000
_cell.angle_alpha   90.00
_cell.angle_beta   90.00
_cell.angle_gamma   90.00
#
_symmetry.space_group_name_H-M   'P 1'
#
loop_
_entity.id
_entity.type
_entity.pdbx_description
1 polymer ?
#
loop_
_entity_poly.entity_id
_entity_poly.type
_entity_poly.pdbx_seq_one_letter_code
_entity_poly.pdbx_strand_id
1 'polypeptide(L)'
;MSPATDRRPPPRSDARRTAILTALDRWLQDSDLDTINVADISREAGVTRSAFYFYFENKAAAVAALMAQMVDETLSVSDEFTHSTAEPQVRVHAMLTGLVAMWDRHRHLFKAMLDTTSSAGTIREIWDDATATFVEAVAAMIRAERTAGRAPEGLDAAVLASILLDVNSRMLERLTLGGVLTRNQLVDGIATVWLSTIYGITSATDRS
;
A
#
# COMPACT_ATOMS: atom_id res chain seq x y z
N MET A 1 18.66 28.65 -10.33
CA MET A 1 19.62 27.59 -10.71
C MET A 1 18.91 26.26 -10.50
N SER A 2 18.46 25.62 -11.60
CA SER A 2 17.83 24.29 -11.52
C SER A 2 18.89 23.23 -11.20
N PRO A 3 18.61 22.26 -10.31
CA PRO A 3 19.54 21.16 -10.07
C PRO A 3 19.66 20.32 -11.35
N ALA A 4 20.90 20.06 -11.75
CA ALA A 4 21.22 19.21 -12.87
C ALA A 4 20.78 17.77 -12.56
N THR A 5 19.77 17.29 -13.28
CA THR A 5 19.32 15.88 -13.23
C THR A 5 20.47 15.02 -13.75
N ASP A 6 21.04 14.17 -12.89
CA ASP A 6 22.08 13.21 -13.29
C ASP A 6 21.49 12.23 -14.32
N ARG A 7 21.93 12.36 -15.59
CA ARG A 7 21.52 11.53 -16.73
C ARG A 7 22.37 10.28 -16.91
N ARG A 8 23.05 9.84 -15.86
CA ARG A 8 23.86 8.63 -15.96
C ARG A 8 22.92 7.42 -16.02
N PRO A 9 23.01 6.55 -17.06
CA PRO A 9 22.19 5.34 -17.10
C PRO A 9 22.49 4.48 -15.85
N PRO A 10 21.46 3.85 -15.27
CA PRO A 10 21.65 3.03 -14.07
C PRO A 10 22.71 1.96 -14.31
N PRO A 11 23.48 1.55 -13.30
CA PRO A 11 24.44 0.44 -13.41
C PRO A 11 23.75 -0.77 -14.08
N ARG A 12 24.49 -1.51 -14.91
CA ARG A 12 23.94 -2.69 -15.63
C ARG A 12 23.26 -3.72 -14.72
N SER A 13 23.65 -3.79 -13.46
CA SER A 13 23.00 -4.59 -12.42
C SER A 13 21.58 -4.12 -12.13
N ASP A 14 21.37 -2.81 -11.97
CA ASP A 14 20.07 -2.25 -11.63
C ASP A 14 19.09 -2.36 -12.80
N ALA A 15 19.57 -2.17 -14.03
CA ALA A 15 18.76 -2.35 -15.24
C ALA A 15 18.24 -3.79 -15.40
N ARG A 16 19.08 -4.81 -15.10
CA ARG A 16 18.65 -6.21 -15.15
C ARG A 16 17.67 -6.56 -14.04
N ARG A 17 17.92 -6.08 -12.82
CA ARG A 17 17.00 -6.25 -11.70
C ARG A 17 15.63 -5.64 -12.02
N THR A 18 15.60 -4.43 -12.54
CA THR A 18 14.38 -3.75 -12.98
C THR A 18 13.67 -4.50 -14.09
N ALA A 19 14.39 -5.02 -15.09
CA ALA A 19 13.80 -5.80 -16.18
C ALA A 19 13.12 -7.09 -15.66
N ILE A 20 13.73 -7.79 -14.69
CA ILE A 20 13.14 -8.97 -14.05
C ILE A 20 11.84 -8.58 -13.33
N LEU A 21 11.85 -7.51 -12.54
CA LEU A 21 10.67 -7.04 -11.80
C LEU A 21 9.55 -6.61 -12.76
N THR A 22 9.86 -5.89 -13.82
CA THR A 22 8.89 -5.49 -14.85
C THR A 22 8.26 -6.70 -15.55
N ALA A 23 9.06 -7.72 -15.88
CA ALA A 23 8.55 -8.95 -16.48
C ALA A 23 7.63 -9.71 -15.52
N LEU A 24 8.03 -9.86 -14.25
CA LEU A 24 7.21 -10.52 -13.23
C LEU A 24 5.90 -9.76 -13.00
N ASP A 25 5.93 -8.44 -12.89
CA ASP A 25 4.75 -7.60 -12.69
C ASP A 25 3.71 -7.82 -13.81
N ARG A 26 4.16 -7.89 -15.07
CA ARG A 26 3.28 -8.20 -16.21
C ARG A 26 2.67 -9.59 -16.13
N TRP A 27 3.47 -10.60 -15.79
CA TRP A 27 2.97 -11.97 -15.65
C TRP A 27 1.90 -12.09 -14.56
N LEU A 28 2.08 -11.39 -13.44
CA LEU A 28 1.13 -11.39 -12.32
C LEU A 28 -0.22 -10.75 -12.66
N GLN A 29 -0.30 -9.88 -13.68
CA GLN A 29 -1.57 -9.29 -14.10
C GLN A 29 -2.55 -10.34 -14.63
N ASP A 30 -2.05 -11.39 -15.29
CA ASP A 30 -2.87 -12.41 -15.98
C ASP A 30 -2.70 -13.83 -15.41
N SER A 31 -1.79 -14.04 -14.44
CA SER A 31 -1.43 -15.38 -13.95
C SER A 31 -1.16 -15.39 -12.45
N ASP A 32 -1.50 -16.51 -11.81
CA ASP A 32 -1.15 -16.74 -10.40
C ASP A 32 0.34 -17.03 -10.24
N LEU A 33 0.95 -16.55 -9.16
CA LEU A 33 2.39 -16.66 -8.90
C LEU A 33 2.90 -18.10 -9.02
N ASP A 34 2.12 -19.08 -8.56
CA ASP A 34 2.53 -20.49 -8.57
C ASP A 34 2.64 -21.04 -9.99
N THR A 35 1.84 -20.55 -10.94
CA THR A 35 1.85 -20.99 -12.34
C THR A 35 2.97 -20.34 -13.17
N ILE A 36 3.51 -19.22 -12.73
CA ILE A 36 4.56 -18.49 -13.44
C ILE A 36 5.90 -19.22 -13.31
N ASN A 37 6.59 -19.46 -14.45
CA ASN A 37 7.90 -20.10 -14.45
C ASN A 37 9.03 -19.05 -14.49
N VAL A 38 10.07 -19.24 -13.67
CA VAL A 38 11.27 -18.38 -13.68
C VAL A 38 11.92 -18.30 -15.07
N ALA A 39 11.83 -19.39 -15.88
CA ALA A 39 12.36 -19.38 -17.23
C ALA A 39 11.60 -18.38 -18.14
N ASP A 40 10.29 -18.23 -17.96
CA ASP A 40 9.47 -17.31 -18.73
C ASP A 40 9.73 -15.85 -18.33
N ILE A 41 9.82 -15.58 -17.03
CA ILE A 41 10.25 -14.28 -16.49
C ILE A 41 11.62 -13.89 -17.07
N SER A 42 12.58 -14.81 -16.99
CA SER A 42 13.94 -14.55 -17.47
C SER A 42 14.02 -14.27 -18.95
N ARG A 43 13.26 -15.03 -19.77
CA ARG A 43 13.16 -14.84 -21.22
C ARG A 43 12.59 -13.47 -21.56
N GLU A 44 11.50 -13.06 -20.92
CA GLU A 44 10.88 -11.76 -21.14
C GLU A 44 11.77 -10.61 -20.70
N ALA A 45 12.47 -10.77 -19.55
CA ALA A 45 13.40 -9.78 -19.05
C ALA A 45 14.72 -9.69 -19.85
N GLY A 46 14.95 -10.57 -20.82
CA GLY A 46 16.20 -10.63 -21.61
C GLY A 46 17.40 -11.03 -20.76
N VAL A 47 17.21 -11.84 -19.71
CA VAL A 47 18.27 -12.32 -18.82
C VAL A 47 18.33 -13.84 -18.79
N THR A 48 19.43 -14.41 -18.26
CA THR A 48 19.53 -15.85 -18.01
C THR A 48 18.79 -16.23 -16.72
N ARG A 49 18.37 -17.50 -16.61
CA ARG A 49 17.81 -18.04 -15.36
C ARG A 49 18.77 -17.90 -14.17
N SER A 50 20.08 -18.06 -14.41
CA SER A 50 21.09 -17.83 -13.38
C SER A 50 21.16 -16.38 -12.93
N ALA A 51 20.92 -15.42 -13.83
CA ALA A 51 20.84 -14.01 -13.48
C ALA A 51 19.60 -13.72 -12.61
N PHE A 52 18.46 -14.37 -12.85
CA PHE A 52 17.31 -14.25 -11.95
C PHE A 52 17.70 -14.64 -10.52
N TYR A 53 18.29 -15.83 -10.34
CA TYR A 53 18.67 -16.34 -9.02
C TYR A 53 19.85 -15.58 -8.37
N PHE A 54 20.59 -14.80 -9.14
CA PHE A 54 21.56 -13.86 -8.59
C PHE A 54 20.89 -12.69 -7.86
N TYR A 55 19.74 -12.19 -8.37
CA TYR A 55 19.02 -11.05 -7.79
C TYR A 55 17.95 -11.45 -6.79
N PHE A 56 17.31 -12.60 -6.98
CA PHE A 56 16.17 -13.05 -6.19
C PHE A 56 16.28 -14.54 -5.88
N GLU A 57 16.24 -14.87 -4.60
CA GLU A 57 16.30 -16.26 -4.14
C GLU A 57 15.17 -17.12 -4.76
N ASN A 58 13.99 -16.53 -4.88
CA ASN A 58 12.80 -17.17 -5.44
C ASN A 58 11.81 -16.11 -6.00
N LYS A 59 10.70 -16.57 -6.56
CA LYS A 59 9.64 -15.68 -7.10
C LYS A 59 9.02 -14.78 -6.01
N ALA A 60 8.85 -15.30 -4.80
CA ALA A 60 8.27 -14.54 -3.69
C ALA A 60 9.17 -13.37 -3.27
N ALA A 61 10.50 -13.56 -3.23
CA ALA A 61 11.44 -12.47 -2.99
C ALA A 61 11.38 -11.38 -4.07
N ALA A 62 11.09 -11.75 -5.31
CA ALA A 62 10.88 -10.77 -6.37
C ALA A 62 9.53 -10.03 -6.22
N VAL A 63 8.44 -10.71 -5.83
CA VAL A 63 7.15 -10.07 -5.49
C VAL A 63 7.31 -9.13 -4.29
N ALA A 64 8.03 -9.55 -3.26
CA ALA A 64 8.34 -8.72 -2.10
C ALA A 64 9.07 -7.42 -2.50
N ALA A 65 10.00 -7.51 -3.47
CA ALA A 65 10.68 -6.32 -4.00
C ALA A 65 9.75 -5.40 -4.81
N LEU A 66 8.76 -5.93 -5.54
CA LEU A 66 7.72 -5.13 -6.20
C LEU A 66 6.83 -4.42 -5.17
N MET A 67 6.43 -5.13 -4.11
CA MET A 67 5.63 -4.53 -3.03
C MET A 67 6.41 -3.43 -2.30
N ALA A 68 7.70 -3.62 -2.05
CA ALA A 68 8.53 -2.57 -1.44
C ALA A 68 8.58 -1.29 -2.32
N GLN A 69 8.70 -1.43 -3.65
CA GLN A 69 8.63 -0.28 -4.55
C GLN A 69 7.26 0.42 -4.50
N MET A 70 6.17 -0.35 -4.47
CA MET A 70 4.82 0.20 -4.32
C MET A 70 4.65 0.94 -2.99
N VAL A 71 5.20 0.43 -1.89
CA VAL A 71 5.18 1.09 -0.58
C VAL A 71 5.93 2.41 -0.61
N ASP A 72 7.12 2.45 -1.21
CA ASP A 72 7.91 3.69 -1.35
C ASP A 72 7.14 4.77 -2.14
N GLU A 73 6.43 4.39 -3.21
CA GLU A 73 5.54 5.29 -3.95
C GLU A 73 4.39 5.79 -3.07
N THR A 74 3.82 4.93 -2.24
CA THR A 74 2.67 5.24 -1.37
C THR A 74 3.06 6.14 -0.20
N LEU A 75 4.27 6.02 0.33
CA LEU A 75 4.78 6.90 1.38
C LEU A 75 4.78 8.36 0.95
N SER A 76 5.09 8.65 -0.31
CA SER A 76 5.05 10.01 -0.85
C SER A 76 3.63 10.61 -0.87
N VAL A 77 2.62 9.78 -1.12
CA VAL A 77 1.19 10.20 -1.10
C VAL A 77 0.68 10.37 0.33
N SER A 78 1.16 9.55 1.27
CA SER A 78 0.83 9.66 2.70
C SER A 78 1.31 10.97 3.31
N ASP A 79 2.43 11.48 2.85
CA ASP A 79 3.01 12.76 3.29
C ASP A 79 2.07 13.94 2.97
N GLU A 80 1.43 13.92 1.81
CA GLU A 80 0.41 14.91 1.42
C GLU A 80 -0.82 14.86 2.34
N PHE A 81 -1.27 13.67 2.72
CA PHE A 81 -2.39 13.50 3.66
C PHE A 81 -2.10 14.07 5.04
N THR A 82 -0.93 13.76 5.61
CA THR A 82 -0.58 14.15 6.97
C THR A 82 -0.31 15.65 7.12
N HIS A 83 0.10 16.33 6.05
CA HIS A 83 0.40 17.77 6.04
C HIS A 83 -0.71 18.63 5.43
N SER A 84 -1.81 18.05 4.93
CA SER A 84 -2.93 18.78 4.36
C SER A 84 -3.65 19.63 5.40
N THR A 85 -3.99 20.89 5.05
CA THR A 85 -4.79 21.80 5.86
C THR A 85 -6.29 21.77 5.50
N ALA A 86 -6.71 20.87 4.60
CA ALA A 86 -8.10 20.72 4.22
C ALA A 86 -8.97 20.21 5.39
N GLU A 87 -10.28 20.45 5.30
CA GLU A 87 -11.24 19.94 6.27
C GLU A 87 -11.11 18.42 6.47
N PRO A 88 -11.29 17.89 7.70
CA PRO A 88 -11.07 16.48 8.01
C PRO A 88 -11.81 15.50 7.07
N GLN A 89 -13.07 15.80 6.72
CA GLN A 89 -13.86 14.95 5.82
C GLN A 89 -13.22 14.86 4.42
N VAL A 90 -12.82 16.00 3.86
CA VAL A 90 -12.19 16.07 2.53
C VAL A 90 -10.88 15.29 2.52
N ARG A 91 -10.07 15.49 3.55
CA ARG A 91 -8.76 14.87 3.71
C ARG A 91 -8.84 13.35 3.85
N VAL A 92 -9.71 12.86 4.75
CA VAL A 92 -9.91 11.43 4.97
C VAL A 92 -10.46 10.75 3.72
N HIS A 93 -11.47 11.33 3.05
CA HIS A 93 -12.02 10.75 1.82
C HIS A 93 -10.99 10.73 0.69
N ALA A 94 -10.19 11.78 0.51
CA ALA A 94 -9.15 11.83 -0.52
C ALA A 94 -8.10 10.75 -0.28
N MET A 95 -7.64 10.59 0.96
CA MET A 95 -6.68 9.54 1.36
C MET A 95 -7.24 8.14 1.07
N LEU A 96 -8.46 7.84 1.51
CA LEU A 96 -9.07 6.52 1.31
C LEU A 96 -9.35 6.22 -0.17
N THR A 97 -9.77 7.23 -0.93
CA THR A 97 -9.95 7.09 -2.39
C THR A 97 -8.63 6.78 -3.07
N GLY A 98 -7.56 7.49 -2.71
CA GLY A 98 -6.20 7.23 -3.20
C GLY A 98 -5.71 5.84 -2.83
N LEU A 99 -5.96 5.40 -1.58
CA LEU A 99 -5.61 4.07 -1.10
C LEU A 99 -6.33 2.96 -1.89
N VAL A 100 -7.64 3.09 -2.13
CA VAL A 100 -8.41 2.13 -2.93
C VAL A 100 -7.93 2.14 -4.38
N ALA A 101 -7.63 3.29 -4.97
CA ALA A 101 -7.11 3.39 -6.33
C ALA A 101 -5.72 2.74 -6.46
N MET A 102 -4.85 2.92 -5.48
CA MET A 102 -3.54 2.26 -5.40
C MET A 102 -3.72 0.73 -5.29
N TRP A 103 -4.60 0.28 -4.40
CA TRP A 103 -4.92 -1.12 -4.22
C TRP A 103 -5.46 -1.77 -5.52
N ASP A 104 -6.35 -1.11 -6.24
CA ASP A 104 -6.87 -1.59 -7.52
C ASP A 104 -5.77 -1.68 -8.60
N ARG A 105 -4.87 -0.70 -8.65
CA ARG A 105 -3.74 -0.68 -9.61
C ARG A 105 -2.79 -1.84 -9.39
N HIS A 106 -2.53 -2.21 -8.13
CA HIS A 106 -1.60 -3.26 -7.73
C HIS A 106 -2.29 -4.54 -7.22
N ARG A 107 -3.56 -4.72 -7.60
CA ARG A 107 -4.39 -5.84 -7.13
C ARG A 107 -3.73 -7.20 -7.33
N HIS A 108 -3.00 -7.39 -8.43
CA HIS A 108 -2.26 -8.60 -8.75
C HIS A 108 -1.16 -8.90 -7.73
N LEU A 109 -0.48 -7.88 -7.20
CA LEU A 109 0.53 -8.06 -6.14
C LEU A 109 -0.12 -8.47 -4.81
N PHE A 110 -1.22 -7.82 -4.44
CA PHE A 110 -1.98 -8.20 -3.25
C PHE A 110 -2.58 -9.59 -3.37
N LYS A 111 -3.07 -9.98 -4.56
CA LYS A 111 -3.51 -11.35 -4.83
C LYS A 111 -2.36 -12.34 -4.63
N ALA A 112 -1.19 -12.08 -5.20
CA ALA A 112 -0.02 -12.91 -5.02
C ALA A 112 0.43 -13.03 -3.54
N MET A 113 0.24 -11.98 -2.74
CA MET A 113 0.49 -12.01 -1.30
C MET A 113 -0.52 -12.89 -0.55
N LEU A 114 -1.80 -12.88 -0.96
CA LEU A 114 -2.86 -13.60 -0.27
C LEU A 114 -2.96 -15.08 -0.67
N ASP A 115 -2.59 -15.41 -1.92
CA ASP A 115 -2.75 -16.76 -2.49
C ASP A 115 -1.59 -17.72 -2.16
N THR A 116 -0.48 -17.24 -1.64
CA THR A 116 0.71 -18.08 -1.42
C THR A 116 0.65 -18.83 -0.11
N THR A 117 0.73 -20.14 -0.18
CA THR A 117 0.75 -21.04 0.98
C THR A 117 2.13 -21.18 1.63
N SER A 118 3.23 -21.05 0.87
CA SER A 118 4.60 -21.30 1.38
C SER A 118 5.52 -20.07 1.40
N SER A 119 5.22 -19.06 0.59
CA SER A 119 6.04 -17.84 0.49
C SER A 119 5.36 -16.59 1.08
N ALA A 120 4.16 -16.76 1.59
CA ALA A 120 3.33 -15.70 2.15
C ALA A 120 4.00 -14.98 3.33
N GLY A 121 4.82 -15.68 4.12
CA GLY A 121 5.48 -15.10 5.29
C GLY A 121 6.33 -13.88 4.94
N THR A 122 7.27 -14.02 4.02
CA THR A 122 8.20 -12.94 3.64
C THR A 122 7.49 -11.73 3.02
N ILE A 123 6.47 -11.98 2.17
CA ILE A 123 5.72 -10.90 1.53
C ILE A 123 4.88 -10.18 2.57
N ARG A 124 4.26 -10.92 3.48
CA ARG A 124 3.45 -10.37 4.57
C ARG A 124 4.29 -9.57 5.56
N GLU A 125 5.48 -10.05 5.94
CA GLU A 125 6.41 -9.32 6.82
C GLU A 125 6.76 -7.94 6.26
N ILE A 126 7.03 -7.83 4.95
CA ILE A 126 7.29 -6.55 4.29
C ILE A 126 6.07 -5.63 4.35
N TRP A 127 4.87 -6.19 4.16
CA TRP A 127 3.63 -5.42 4.27
C TRP A 127 3.38 -4.94 5.70
N ASP A 128 3.61 -5.79 6.70
CA ASP A 128 3.45 -5.47 8.11
C ASP A 128 4.45 -4.39 8.56
N ASP A 129 5.72 -4.49 8.14
CA ASP A 129 6.75 -3.47 8.37
C ASP A 129 6.38 -2.12 7.73
N ALA A 130 5.87 -2.13 6.51
CA ALA A 130 5.38 -0.94 5.84
C ALA A 130 4.20 -0.32 6.61
N THR A 131 3.24 -1.14 7.04
CA THR A 131 2.09 -0.69 7.83
C THR A 131 2.53 -0.05 9.14
N ALA A 132 3.55 -0.60 9.81
CA ALA A 132 4.11 -0.02 11.04
C ALA A 132 4.66 1.42 10.83
N THR A 133 5.25 1.69 9.66
CA THR A 133 5.71 3.06 9.30
C THR A 133 4.53 4.03 9.19
N PHE A 134 3.41 3.61 8.61
CA PHE A 134 2.19 4.43 8.53
C PHE A 134 1.55 4.68 9.90
N VAL A 135 1.66 3.75 10.85
CA VAL A 135 1.13 3.93 12.21
C VAL A 135 1.69 5.19 12.85
N GLU A 136 3.01 5.40 12.78
CA GLU A 136 3.62 6.58 13.40
C GLU A 136 3.20 7.90 12.69
N ALA A 137 3.10 7.90 11.37
CA ALA A 137 2.65 9.07 10.61
C ALA A 137 1.19 9.45 10.98
N VAL A 138 0.29 8.48 11.03
CA VAL A 138 -1.12 8.71 11.42
C VAL A 138 -1.22 9.10 12.90
N ALA A 139 -0.46 8.48 13.78
CA ALA A 139 -0.43 8.84 15.21
C ALA A 139 0.07 10.26 15.44
N ALA A 140 1.10 10.69 14.72
CA ALA A 140 1.60 12.07 14.77
C ALA A 140 0.53 13.06 14.30
N MET A 141 -0.20 12.75 13.23
CA MET A 141 -1.33 13.56 12.75
C MET A 141 -2.42 13.65 13.82
N ILE A 142 -2.84 12.55 14.44
CA ILE A 142 -3.87 12.55 15.50
C ILE A 142 -3.42 13.42 16.68
N ARG A 143 -2.17 13.31 17.13
CA ARG A 143 -1.62 14.15 18.21
C ARG A 143 -1.64 15.64 17.83
N ALA A 144 -1.28 15.98 16.60
CA ALA A 144 -1.30 17.36 16.11
C ALA A 144 -2.74 17.92 16.06
N GLU A 145 -3.72 17.14 15.63
CA GLU A 145 -5.14 17.54 15.60
C GLU A 145 -5.67 17.81 17.02
N ARG A 146 -5.33 16.96 17.99
CA ARG A 146 -5.68 17.14 19.41
C ARG A 146 -5.04 18.40 20.00
N THR A 147 -3.75 18.56 19.79
CA THR A 147 -3.00 19.76 20.27
C THR A 147 -3.57 21.04 19.70
N ALA A 148 -4.04 21.02 18.46
CA ALA A 148 -4.70 22.17 17.81
C ALA A 148 -6.18 22.34 18.22
N GLY A 149 -6.74 21.49 19.08
CA GLY A 149 -8.13 21.51 19.53
C GLY A 149 -9.15 21.12 18.45
N ARG A 150 -8.72 20.53 17.34
CA ARG A 150 -9.61 20.08 16.25
C ARG A 150 -10.12 18.65 16.46
N ALA A 151 -9.47 17.87 17.30
CA ALA A 151 -9.88 16.53 17.68
C ALA A 151 -9.96 16.41 19.22
N PRO A 152 -10.96 15.67 19.76
CA PRO A 152 -11.07 15.45 21.20
C PRO A 152 -9.94 14.56 21.71
N GLU A 153 -9.63 14.67 22.99
CA GLU A 153 -8.82 13.70 23.72
C GLU A 153 -9.50 12.33 23.73
N GLY A 154 -8.71 11.26 23.84
CA GLY A 154 -9.26 9.90 23.85
C GLY A 154 -8.17 8.85 23.91
N LEU A 155 -8.39 7.72 23.23
CA LEU A 155 -7.45 6.61 23.17
C LEU A 155 -6.06 7.09 22.71
N ASP A 156 -5.00 6.44 23.21
CA ASP A 156 -3.62 6.72 22.74
C ASP A 156 -3.56 6.76 21.20
N ALA A 157 -2.84 7.76 20.67
CA ALA A 157 -2.84 8.03 19.24
C ALA A 157 -2.22 6.90 18.41
N ALA A 158 -1.18 6.22 18.92
CA ALA A 158 -0.55 5.10 18.22
C ALA A 158 -1.46 3.86 18.23
N VAL A 159 -2.14 3.60 19.34
CA VAL A 159 -3.12 2.51 19.45
C VAL A 159 -4.28 2.75 18.49
N LEU A 160 -4.81 3.98 18.44
CA LEU A 160 -5.89 4.33 17.53
C LEU A 160 -5.46 4.22 16.05
N ALA A 161 -4.29 4.72 15.72
CA ALA A 161 -3.72 4.63 14.37
C ALA A 161 -3.55 3.17 13.92
N SER A 162 -3.01 2.30 14.79
CA SER A 162 -2.86 0.87 14.50
C SER A 162 -4.21 0.22 14.18
N ILE A 163 -5.21 0.43 15.03
CA ILE A 163 -6.57 -0.13 14.82
C ILE A 163 -7.17 0.34 13.49
N LEU A 164 -7.05 1.64 13.18
CA LEU A 164 -7.61 2.21 11.94
C LEU A 164 -6.93 1.64 10.70
N LEU A 165 -5.61 1.47 10.73
CA LEU A 165 -4.86 0.89 9.62
C LEU A 165 -5.14 -0.60 9.45
N ASP A 166 -5.32 -1.35 10.54
CA ASP A 166 -5.74 -2.76 10.49
C ASP A 166 -7.14 -2.91 9.85
N VAL A 167 -8.08 -2.03 10.22
CA VAL A 167 -9.41 -1.98 9.58
C VAL A 167 -9.29 -1.72 8.08
N ASN A 168 -8.46 -0.74 7.66
CA ASN A 168 -8.22 -0.46 6.26
C ASN A 168 -7.68 -1.70 5.53
N SER A 169 -6.61 -2.31 6.03
CA SER A 169 -5.97 -3.48 5.44
C SER A 169 -6.97 -4.63 5.29
N ARG A 170 -7.73 -4.92 6.33
CA ARG A 170 -8.72 -6.01 6.31
C ARG A 170 -9.85 -5.77 5.31
N MET A 171 -10.31 -4.53 5.17
CA MET A 171 -11.35 -4.19 4.20
C MET A 171 -10.85 -4.26 2.76
N LEU A 172 -9.60 -3.86 2.51
CA LEU A 172 -8.96 -3.96 1.20
C LEU A 172 -8.69 -5.41 0.80
N GLU A 173 -8.24 -6.26 1.72
CA GLU A 173 -8.15 -7.72 1.50
C GLU A 173 -9.49 -8.30 1.04
N ARG A 174 -10.58 -7.95 1.73
CA ARG A 174 -11.93 -8.41 1.35
C ARG A 174 -12.36 -7.90 -0.03
N LEU A 175 -11.99 -6.69 -0.40
CA LEU A 175 -12.24 -6.17 -1.75
C LEU A 175 -11.54 -7.01 -2.82
N THR A 176 -10.31 -7.48 -2.56
CA THR A 176 -9.56 -8.37 -3.45
C THR A 176 -10.21 -9.73 -3.59
N LEU A 177 -10.68 -10.30 -2.49
CA LEU A 177 -11.27 -11.65 -2.42
C LEU A 177 -12.76 -11.70 -2.85
N GLY A 178 -13.33 -10.61 -3.34
CA GLY A 178 -14.73 -10.57 -3.79
C GLY A 178 -15.74 -10.30 -2.66
N GLY A 179 -15.41 -9.39 -1.75
CA GLY A 179 -16.33 -8.95 -0.69
C GLY A 179 -17.61 -8.28 -1.22
N VAL A 180 -18.65 -8.23 -0.38
CA VAL A 180 -19.99 -7.74 -0.74
C VAL A 180 -20.09 -6.22 -0.91
N LEU A 181 -19.11 -5.45 -0.40
CA LEU A 181 -19.13 -3.98 -0.47
C LEU A 181 -18.58 -3.49 -1.81
N THR A 182 -19.24 -2.48 -2.36
CA THR A 182 -18.67 -1.70 -3.48
C THR A 182 -17.53 -0.81 -2.98
N ARG A 183 -16.69 -0.32 -3.92
CA ARG A 183 -15.61 0.62 -3.58
C ARG A 183 -16.10 1.86 -2.84
N ASN A 184 -17.19 2.46 -3.30
CA ASN A 184 -17.75 3.64 -2.68
C ASN A 184 -18.24 3.33 -1.26
N GLN A 185 -18.99 2.24 -1.08
CA GLN A 185 -19.43 1.81 0.26
C GLN A 185 -18.25 1.54 1.21
N LEU A 186 -17.15 1.02 0.69
CA LEU A 186 -15.95 0.77 1.47
C LEU A 186 -15.29 2.10 1.88
N VAL A 187 -15.09 3.03 0.93
CA VAL A 187 -14.52 4.36 1.21
C VAL A 187 -15.38 5.11 2.23
N ASP A 188 -16.70 5.20 1.99
CA ASP A 188 -17.62 5.92 2.87
C ASP A 188 -17.69 5.30 4.27
N GLY A 189 -17.72 3.96 4.34
CA GLY A 189 -17.76 3.23 5.61
C GLY A 189 -16.48 3.43 6.43
N ILE A 190 -15.32 3.29 5.82
CA ILE A 190 -14.03 3.51 6.49
C ILE A 190 -13.89 4.99 6.88
N ALA A 191 -14.25 5.93 5.99
CA ALA A 191 -14.22 7.36 6.29
C ALA A 191 -15.08 7.69 7.52
N THR A 192 -16.27 7.11 7.61
CA THR A 192 -17.14 7.29 8.78
C THR A 192 -16.47 6.80 10.06
N VAL A 193 -15.80 5.63 10.03
CA VAL A 193 -15.05 5.10 11.19
C VAL A 193 -13.92 6.06 11.58
N TRP A 194 -13.11 6.51 10.63
CA TRP A 194 -12.01 7.46 10.89
C TRP A 194 -12.50 8.76 11.48
N LEU A 195 -13.51 9.38 10.85
CA LEU A 195 -14.06 10.67 11.28
C LEU A 195 -14.70 10.59 12.66
N SER A 196 -15.45 9.53 12.92
CA SER A 196 -16.09 9.34 14.23
C SER A 196 -15.08 9.11 15.34
N THR A 197 -14.04 8.30 15.08
CA THR A 197 -13.06 7.92 16.10
C THR A 197 -12.02 9.00 16.39
N ILE A 198 -11.57 9.73 15.36
CA ILE A 198 -10.56 10.78 15.53
C ILE A 198 -11.19 12.11 15.95
N TYR A 199 -12.28 12.50 15.30
CA TYR A 199 -12.85 13.85 15.42
C TYR A 199 -14.20 13.90 16.16
N GLY A 200 -14.80 12.75 16.49
CA GLY A 200 -16.16 12.70 17.06
C GLY A 200 -17.26 13.10 16.09
N ILE A 201 -16.94 13.13 14.77
CA ILE A 201 -17.90 13.52 13.74
C ILE A 201 -18.77 12.30 13.40
N THR A 202 -20.02 12.32 13.81
CA THR A 202 -21.03 11.34 13.39
C THR A 202 -21.69 11.82 12.09
N SER A 203 -21.95 10.91 11.15
CA SER A 203 -22.69 11.21 9.92
C SER A 203 -24.02 11.87 10.27
N ALA A 204 -24.29 13.04 9.68
CA ALA A 204 -25.53 13.80 9.92
C ALA A 204 -26.74 13.15 9.22
N THR A 205 -27.03 11.87 9.50
CA THR A 205 -28.19 11.15 8.92
C THR A 205 -29.30 10.95 9.94
N ASP A 206 -29.24 11.62 11.10
CA ASP A 206 -30.30 11.48 12.10
C ASP A 206 -30.69 12.84 12.70
N ARG A 207 -31.26 13.70 11.87
CA ARG A 207 -32.15 14.80 12.29
C ARG A 207 -33.17 15.10 11.23
N SER A 208 -34.23 14.33 11.16
CA SER A 208 -35.54 14.76 10.65
C SER A 208 -36.64 13.97 11.35
#